data_f29d8651796cc8955a6447432fc71f02
#
_entry.id   f29d8651796cc8955a6447432fc71f02
#
_cell.length_a   1.000
_cell.length_b   1.000
_cell.length_c   1.000
_cell.angle_alpha   90.00
_cell.angle_beta   90.00
_cell.angle_gamma   90.00
#
_symmetry.space_group_name_H-M   'P 1'
#
loop_
_entity.id
_entity.type
_entity.pdbx_description
1 polymer ?
#
loop_
_entity_poly.entity_id
_entity_poly.type
_entity_poly.pdbx_seq_one_letter_code
_entity_poly.pdbx_strand_id
1 'polypeptide(L)'
;DLQCKPIIYVDLGSGSYWDDKIGHEYFNLVRNPTDKRYYGYCPPYGNINISNLGANKSDKLISGVIVVYTKKTKDSSNREIIAFCKDATIHRTPIDDIKTLQTLKRKLPDSSGIYCAYSIESDELVDLSQVSSKFVIHIADYNVSMFRAQRFFKGKYKDLDKKVIAYIASYLYGGNDDNEFDFQESVQNADVDVSLVNTATEEPEYADGNNCKVVKKNSRISKSVLVNSKYQCAADNIHTTFNTAKGVPYMEGHHLIPCTYRNAQNFWKTKGRNIDCVENIVCLCPTCHRKIHFGSSDEKRKLIKLLYEKQIEKLSDANIAISLNELYTYYGL
;
A
#
# COMPACT_ATOMS: atom_id res chain seq x y z
N ASP A 1 3.41 -0.56 12.23
CA ASP A 1 2.46 -1.67 12.13
C ASP A 1 1.05 -1.12 11.88
N LEU A 2 0.48 -1.39 10.68
CA LEU A 2 -0.85 -0.89 10.31
C LEU A 2 -1.95 -1.43 11.22
N GLN A 3 -1.78 -2.62 11.79
CA GLN A 3 -2.78 -3.27 12.65
C GLN A 3 -3.00 -2.55 13.98
N CYS A 4 -2.03 -1.75 14.42
CA CYS A 4 -2.13 -0.99 15.67
C CYS A 4 -2.63 0.44 15.46
N LYS A 5 -2.75 0.91 14.21
CA LYS A 5 -3.19 2.27 13.90
C LYS A 5 -4.71 2.41 14.01
N PRO A 6 -5.20 3.53 14.53
CA PRO A 6 -6.62 3.85 14.46
C PRO A 6 -7.03 4.09 13.00
N ILE A 7 -8.28 3.75 12.67
CA ILE A 7 -8.82 3.87 11.32
C ILE A 7 -10.10 4.69 11.32
N ILE A 8 -10.25 5.55 10.31
CA ILE A 8 -11.47 6.32 10.04
C ILE A 8 -11.88 6.14 8.58
N TYR A 9 -13.16 5.95 8.35
CA TYR A 9 -13.75 5.90 7.02
C TYR A 9 -14.44 7.23 6.72
N VAL A 10 -14.14 7.82 5.58
CA VAL A 10 -14.69 9.08 5.10
C VAL A 10 -15.43 8.82 3.80
N ASP A 11 -16.75 8.95 3.83
CA ASP A 11 -17.59 8.75 2.64
C ASP A 11 -17.67 10.04 1.82
N LEU A 12 -17.27 9.96 0.56
CA LEU A 12 -17.24 11.09 -0.37
C LEU A 12 -18.57 11.27 -1.14
N GLY A 13 -19.65 10.65 -0.66
CA GLY A 13 -20.98 10.83 -1.20
C GLY A 13 -21.32 9.98 -2.44
N SER A 14 -22.40 10.31 -3.12
CA SER A 14 -22.87 9.62 -4.33
C SER A 14 -22.34 10.30 -5.59
N GLY A 15 -22.13 9.50 -6.63
CA GLY A 15 -21.41 9.79 -7.85
C GLY A 15 -21.68 11.13 -8.57
N SER A 16 -22.89 11.70 -8.51
CA SER A 16 -23.22 12.94 -9.21
C SER A 16 -22.39 14.15 -8.74
N TYR A 17 -22.17 14.28 -7.45
CA TYR A 17 -21.32 15.33 -6.90
C TYR A 17 -19.83 15.13 -7.23
N TRP A 18 -19.42 13.88 -7.39
CA TRP A 18 -18.06 13.55 -7.71
C TRP A 18 -17.74 13.74 -9.19
N ASP A 19 -18.62 13.29 -10.05
CA ASP A 19 -18.44 13.37 -11.51
C ASP A 19 -18.48 14.83 -12.01
N ASP A 20 -19.30 15.69 -11.37
CA ASP A 20 -19.38 17.12 -11.70
C ASP A 20 -18.30 17.99 -11.03
N LYS A 21 -17.41 17.38 -10.22
CA LYS A 21 -16.40 18.10 -9.43
C LYS A 21 -16.99 19.22 -8.56
N ILE A 22 -18.24 19.06 -8.14
CA ILE A 22 -18.99 19.99 -7.31
C ILE A 22 -19.04 19.39 -5.90
N GLY A 23 -18.41 20.09 -4.95
CA GLY A 23 -18.40 19.67 -3.56
C GLY A 23 -17.00 19.70 -2.95
N HIS A 24 -16.95 19.84 -1.63
CA HIS A 24 -15.71 19.96 -0.88
C HIS A 24 -14.92 18.65 -0.82
N GLU A 25 -15.62 17.54 -0.91
CA GLU A 25 -15.07 16.18 -0.86
C GLU A 25 -14.14 15.88 -2.02
N TYR A 26 -14.36 16.51 -3.18
CA TYR A 26 -13.45 16.38 -4.33
C TYR A 26 -12.02 16.74 -3.97
N PHE A 27 -11.84 17.78 -3.14
CA PHE A 27 -10.51 18.25 -2.77
C PHE A 27 -9.77 17.32 -1.81
N ASN A 28 -10.43 16.33 -1.22
CA ASN A 28 -9.79 15.36 -0.33
C ASN A 28 -8.70 14.56 -1.04
N LEU A 29 -8.81 14.39 -2.36
CA LEU A 29 -7.84 13.64 -3.17
C LEU A 29 -6.90 14.56 -3.96
N VAL A 30 -7.00 15.87 -3.81
CA VAL A 30 -6.20 16.84 -4.56
C VAL A 30 -4.96 17.23 -3.75
N ARG A 31 -3.79 16.98 -4.33
CA ARG A 31 -2.52 17.37 -3.73
C ARG A 31 -2.33 18.88 -3.80
N ASN A 32 -1.95 19.51 -2.71
CA ASN A 32 -1.62 20.92 -2.69
C ASN A 32 -0.37 21.19 -3.55
N PRO A 33 -0.45 22.09 -4.54
CA PRO A 33 0.67 22.35 -5.44
C PRO A 33 1.88 23.01 -4.76
N THR A 34 1.68 23.67 -3.62
CA THR A 34 2.72 24.43 -2.91
C THR A 34 3.54 23.53 -1.99
N ASP A 35 2.91 22.91 -1.00
CA ASP A 35 3.60 22.10 0.02
C ASP A 35 3.57 20.59 -0.24
N LYS A 36 2.89 20.19 -1.33
CA LYS A 36 2.76 18.78 -1.75
C LYS A 36 1.99 17.88 -0.78
N ARG A 37 1.24 18.43 0.17
CA ARG A 37 0.41 17.71 1.13
C ARG A 37 -1.04 17.57 0.64
N TYR A 38 -1.79 16.72 1.32
CA TYR A 38 -3.22 16.51 1.11
C TYR A 38 -3.99 17.07 2.31
N TYR A 39 -5.08 17.78 2.03
CA TYR A 39 -5.93 18.40 3.03
C TYR A 39 -7.38 17.96 2.82
N GLY A 40 -7.88 17.16 3.76
CA GLY A 40 -9.20 16.56 3.66
C GLY A 40 -10.25 17.28 4.48
N TYR A 41 -11.45 17.33 3.94
CA TYR A 41 -12.65 17.77 4.64
C TYR A 41 -13.52 16.55 4.98
N CYS A 42 -14.09 16.54 6.17
CA CYS A 42 -14.96 15.46 6.63
C CYS A 42 -16.35 16.01 6.95
N PRO A 43 -17.37 15.73 6.12
CA PRO A 43 -18.74 16.18 6.41
C PRO A 43 -19.36 15.51 7.65
N PRO A 44 -20.40 16.06 8.25
CA PRO A 44 -20.86 17.43 8.15
C PRO A 44 -20.04 18.35 9.05
N TYR A 45 -19.81 19.58 8.63
CA TYR A 45 -19.13 20.63 9.41
C TYR A 45 -17.66 20.38 9.80
N GLY A 46 -17.05 19.27 9.34
CA GLY A 46 -15.64 18.97 9.54
C GLY A 46 -15.21 18.59 10.97
N ASN A 47 -16.09 18.66 11.97
CA ASN A 47 -15.75 18.25 13.34
C ASN A 47 -15.63 16.73 13.45
N ILE A 48 -14.53 16.26 14.05
CA ILE A 48 -14.26 14.84 14.22
C ILE A 48 -14.04 14.52 15.71
N ASN A 49 -14.80 13.56 16.24
CA ASN A 49 -14.58 13.09 17.59
C ASN A 49 -13.36 12.17 17.67
N ILE A 50 -12.16 12.78 17.69
CA ILE A 50 -10.89 12.04 17.71
C ILE A 50 -10.69 11.17 18.95
N SER A 51 -11.51 11.33 19.99
CA SER A 51 -11.48 10.41 21.14
C SER A 51 -11.90 8.98 20.74
N ASN A 52 -12.69 8.82 19.68
CA ASN A 52 -13.00 7.52 19.10
C ASN A 52 -11.80 6.88 18.39
N LEU A 53 -10.77 7.64 18.11
CA LEU A 53 -9.50 7.18 17.55
C LEU A 53 -8.43 6.94 18.64
N GLY A 54 -8.76 7.20 19.89
CA GLY A 54 -7.87 6.99 21.04
C GLY A 54 -7.20 8.25 21.60
N ALA A 55 -7.53 9.44 21.08
CA ALA A 55 -7.06 10.70 21.65
C ALA A 55 -7.73 11.00 23.01
N ASN A 56 -7.03 11.72 23.88
CA ASN A 56 -7.62 12.25 25.12
C ASN A 56 -8.68 13.33 24.83
N LYS A 57 -9.53 13.62 25.80
CA LYS A 57 -10.59 14.65 25.63
C LYS A 57 -10.01 16.04 25.38
N SER A 58 -8.85 16.34 25.94
CA SER A 58 -8.14 17.63 25.81
C SER A 58 -7.35 17.76 24.50
N ASP A 59 -7.08 16.66 23.79
CA ASP A 59 -6.25 16.68 22.60
C ASP A 59 -6.97 17.39 21.45
N LYS A 60 -6.25 18.25 20.75
CA LYS A 60 -6.77 19.01 19.60
C LYS A 60 -6.63 18.24 18.30
N LEU A 61 -5.67 17.30 18.23
CA LEU A 61 -5.38 16.47 17.08
C LEU A 61 -4.89 15.07 17.49
N ILE A 62 -4.88 14.17 16.55
CA ILE A 62 -4.24 12.85 16.64
C ILE A 62 -3.53 12.55 15.33
N SER A 63 -2.30 12.01 15.38
CA SER A 63 -1.52 11.60 14.22
C SER A 63 -1.41 10.08 14.12
N GLY A 64 -0.92 9.58 13.00
CA GLY A 64 -0.76 8.14 12.80
C GLY A 64 -2.07 7.41 12.46
N VAL A 65 -3.06 8.11 11.92
CA VAL A 65 -4.38 7.56 11.62
C VAL A 65 -4.43 7.05 10.17
N ILE A 66 -5.03 5.88 9.97
CA ILE A 66 -5.40 5.42 8.63
C ILE A 66 -6.72 6.09 8.25
N VAL A 67 -6.71 6.85 7.15
CA VAL A 67 -7.94 7.42 6.56
C VAL A 67 -8.29 6.62 5.32
N VAL A 68 -9.51 6.09 5.27
CA VAL A 68 -10.04 5.34 4.12
C VAL A 68 -11.15 6.16 3.49
N TYR A 69 -10.93 6.57 2.25
CA TYR A 69 -11.94 7.28 1.47
C TYR A 69 -12.79 6.29 0.69
N THR A 70 -14.10 6.41 0.86
CA THR A 70 -15.07 5.53 0.21
C THR A 70 -16.03 6.33 -0.67
N LYS A 71 -16.58 5.65 -1.64
CA LYS A 71 -17.60 6.18 -2.56
C LYS A 71 -18.71 5.15 -2.73
N LYS A 72 -19.95 5.62 -2.90
CA LYS A 72 -21.08 4.74 -3.21
C LYS A 72 -20.88 4.06 -4.57
N THR A 73 -21.15 2.76 -4.64
CA THR A 73 -21.15 2.03 -5.91
C THR A 73 -22.33 2.46 -6.78
N LYS A 74 -22.22 2.34 -8.11
CA LYS A 74 -23.26 2.80 -9.05
C LYS A 74 -24.60 2.06 -8.86
N ASP A 75 -24.51 0.76 -8.62
CA ASP A 75 -25.67 -0.14 -8.69
C ASP A 75 -26.21 -0.58 -7.33
N SER A 76 -25.63 -0.10 -6.23
CA SER A 76 -26.06 -0.53 -4.88
C SER A 76 -25.73 0.51 -3.81
N SER A 77 -26.20 0.25 -2.57
CA SER A 77 -25.81 1.06 -1.41
C SER A 77 -24.41 0.74 -0.87
N ASN A 78 -23.69 -0.23 -1.46
CA ASN A 78 -22.34 -0.61 -1.05
C ASN A 78 -21.36 0.55 -1.25
N ARG A 79 -20.19 0.42 -0.62
CA ARG A 79 -19.11 1.41 -0.72
C ARG A 79 -17.85 0.76 -1.29
N GLU A 80 -17.24 1.41 -2.27
CA GLU A 80 -15.92 1.05 -2.75
C GLU A 80 -14.85 1.93 -2.14
N ILE A 81 -13.71 1.37 -1.78
CA ILE A 81 -12.55 2.14 -1.35
C ILE A 81 -11.89 2.73 -2.58
N ILE A 82 -11.76 4.06 -2.61
CA ILE A 82 -11.20 4.80 -3.75
C ILE A 82 -9.87 5.46 -3.46
N ALA A 83 -9.53 5.65 -2.19
CA ALA A 83 -8.21 6.15 -1.77
C ALA A 83 -7.98 5.87 -0.29
N PHE A 84 -6.73 5.97 0.15
CA PHE A 84 -6.40 5.94 1.57
C PHE A 84 -5.12 6.72 1.89
N CYS A 85 -5.00 7.18 3.15
CA CYS A 85 -3.78 7.68 3.76
C CYS A 85 -3.37 6.72 4.87
N LYS A 86 -2.10 6.27 4.90
CA LYS A 86 -1.60 5.33 5.92
C LYS A 86 -1.16 6.01 7.23
N ASP A 87 -0.98 7.34 7.20
CA ASP A 87 -0.38 8.10 8.29
C ASP A 87 -0.86 9.56 8.28
N ALA A 88 -2.13 9.76 8.58
CA ALA A 88 -2.74 11.08 8.57
C ALA A 88 -2.79 11.70 9.96
N THR A 89 -2.82 13.03 10.02
CA THR A 89 -3.16 13.82 11.20
C THR A 89 -4.62 14.26 11.10
N ILE A 90 -5.38 14.03 12.17
CA ILE A 90 -6.80 14.38 12.26
C ILE A 90 -6.99 15.46 13.32
N HIS A 91 -7.59 16.58 12.95
CA HIS A 91 -7.95 17.66 13.84
C HIS A 91 -9.36 17.46 14.40
N ARG A 92 -9.54 17.76 15.70
CA ARG A 92 -10.85 17.67 16.38
C ARG A 92 -11.84 18.69 15.82
N THR A 93 -11.35 19.90 15.58
CA THR A 93 -12.07 20.99 14.93
C THR A 93 -11.41 21.33 13.62
N PRO A 94 -12.17 21.73 12.60
CA PRO A 94 -11.60 22.13 11.33
C PRO A 94 -10.60 23.27 11.50
N ILE A 95 -9.57 23.23 10.69
CA ILE A 95 -8.61 24.32 10.53
C ILE A 95 -9.09 25.21 9.39
N ASP A 96 -9.34 26.47 9.74
CA ASP A 96 -9.72 27.52 8.78
C ASP A 96 -8.48 28.33 8.40
N ASP A 97 -7.67 27.76 7.52
CA ASP A 97 -6.48 28.44 6.98
C ASP A 97 -6.73 28.92 5.57
N ILE A 98 -7.14 30.18 5.43
CA ILE A 98 -7.45 30.83 4.16
C ILE A 98 -6.27 30.72 3.18
N LYS A 99 -5.02 30.82 3.64
CA LYS A 99 -3.85 30.74 2.77
C LYS A 99 -3.70 29.34 2.15
N THR A 100 -3.82 28.29 2.93
CA THR A 100 -3.81 26.90 2.47
C THR A 100 -5.01 26.63 1.54
N LEU A 101 -6.20 27.10 1.88
CA LEU A 101 -7.40 26.92 1.08
C LEU A 101 -7.31 27.63 -0.29
N GLN A 102 -6.70 28.83 -0.35
CA GLN A 102 -6.45 29.55 -1.61
C GLN A 102 -5.45 28.80 -2.50
N THR A 103 -4.38 28.23 -1.93
CA THR A 103 -3.39 27.45 -2.69
C THR A 103 -3.97 26.19 -3.30
N LEU A 104 -4.97 25.59 -2.65
CA LEU A 104 -5.74 24.46 -3.17
C LEU A 104 -6.72 24.85 -4.28
N LYS A 105 -6.85 26.15 -4.59
CA LYS A 105 -7.86 26.69 -5.54
C LYS A 105 -9.27 26.24 -5.21
N ARG A 106 -9.56 25.97 -3.93
CA ARG A 106 -10.94 25.73 -3.48
C ARG A 106 -11.74 26.99 -3.71
N LYS A 107 -12.83 26.88 -4.47
CA LYS A 107 -13.79 27.98 -4.52
C LYS A 107 -14.44 28.05 -3.14
N LEU A 108 -14.27 29.17 -2.48
CA LEU A 108 -15.07 29.47 -1.29
C LEU A 108 -16.53 29.45 -1.73
N PRO A 109 -17.43 28.83 -0.98
CA PRO A 109 -18.85 28.88 -1.30
C PRO A 109 -19.27 30.35 -1.32
N ASP A 110 -20.11 30.66 -2.29
CA ASP A 110 -20.80 31.92 -2.38
C ASP A 110 -21.52 32.25 -1.08
N SER A 111 -21.73 33.50 -0.82
CA SER A 111 -22.62 34.20 0.12
C SER A 111 -23.18 33.47 1.35
N SER A 112 -23.05 32.16 1.51
CA SER A 112 -23.57 31.39 2.64
C SER A 112 -22.64 31.34 3.88
N GLY A 113 -21.42 31.88 3.78
CA GLY A 113 -20.47 31.95 4.88
C GLY A 113 -19.88 30.61 5.34
N ILE A 114 -20.08 29.53 4.60
CA ILE A 114 -19.51 28.22 4.90
C ILE A 114 -18.09 28.15 4.31
N TYR A 115 -17.08 28.31 5.15
CA TYR A 115 -15.70 28.16 4.76
C TYR A 115 -15.33 26.68 4.66
N CYS A 116 -14.57 26.33 3.62
CA CYS A 116 -14.02 24.98 3.45
C CYS A 116 -12.79 24.80 4.32
N ALA A 117 -13.00 24.58 5.60
CA ALA A 117 -11.94 24.18 6.50
C ALA A 117 -11.53 22.73 6.26
N TYR A 118 -10.31 22.35 6.62
CA TYR A 118 -9.87 20.96 6.58
C TYR A 118 -9.73 20.40 8.00
N SER A 119 -9.95 19.09 8.12
CA SER A 119 -9.76 18.36 9.39
C SER A 119 -8.75 17.24 9.28
N ILE A 120 -8.28 16.93 8.08
CA ILE A 120 -7.39 15.82 7.75
C ILE A 120 -6.19 16.38 7.02
N GLU A 121 -4.99 16.00 7.46
CA GLU A 121 -3.74 16.31 6.77
C GLU A 121 -2.96 15.03 6.53
N SER A 122 -2.34 14.90 5.36
CA SER A 122 -1.43 13.79 5.07
C SER A 122 -0.36 14.20 4.07
N ASP A 123 0.84 13.67 4.23
CA ASP A 123 1.93 13.83 3.26
C ASP A 123 1.77 12.91 2.06
N GLU A 124 1.09 11.78 2.27
CA GLU A 124 0.85 10.76 1.23
C GLU A 124 -0.62 10.38 1.16
N LEU A 125 -1.11 10.22 -0.06
CA LEU A 125 -2.40 9.63 -0.37
C LEU A 125 -2.21 8.62 -1.50
N VAL A 126 -2.78 7.44 -1.32
CA VAL A 126 -2.83 6.41 -2.36
C VAL A 126 -4.18 6.50 -3.05
N ASP A 127 -4.18 6.93 -4.31
CA ASP A 127 -5.40 7.02 -5.13
C ASP A 127 -5.63 5.66 -5.83
N LEU A 128 -6.79 5.08 -5.56
CA LEU A 128 -7.26 3.82 -6.13
C LEU A 128 -8.37 4.04 -7.16
N SER A 129 -8.66 5.28 -7.55
CA SER A 129 -9.76 5.61 -8.45
C SER A 129 -9.66 4.92 -9.81
N GLN A 130 -8.43 4.70 -10.29
CA GLN A 130 -8.12 4.04 -11.57
C GLN A 130 -7.85 2.53 -11.44
N VAL A 131 -7.95 1.96 -10.25
CA VAL A 131 -7.77 0.52 -10.03
C VAL A 131 -9.03 -0.20 -10.50
N SER A 132 -8.87 -1.20 -11.38
CA SER A 132 -9.99 -1.93 -11.98
C SER A 132 -10.79 -2.76 -10.97
N SER A 133 -10.10 -3.34 -9.97
CA SER A 133 -10.75 -4.12 -8.91
C SER A 133 -10.55 -3.41 -7.57
N LYS A 134 -11.64 -2.85 -7.03
CA LYS A 134 -11.65 -2.13 -5.77
C LYS A 134 -12.21 -2.99 -4.66
N PHE A 135 -11.74 -2.75 -3.43
CA PHE A 135 -12.36 -3.37 -2.26
C PHE A 135 -13.76 -2.79 -2.05
N VAL A 136 -14.77 -3.65 -2.10
CA VAL A 136 -16.17 -3.27 -1.89
C VAL A 136 -16.61 -3.66 -0.47
N ILE A 137 -17.08 -2.67 0.28
CA ILE A 137 -17.70 -2.86 1.58
C ILE A 137 -19.20 -3.13 1.35
N HIS A 138 -19.62 -4.36 1.57
CA HIS A 138 -21.02 -4.76 1.47
C HIS A 138 -21.78 -4.33 2.72
N ILE A 139 -22.61 -3.31 2.59
CA ILE A 139 -23.31 -2.67 3.71
C ILE A 139 -24.21 -3.67 4.46
N ALA A 140 -24.81 -4.62 3.76
CA ALA A 140 -25.65 -5.65 4.37
C ALA A 140 -24.91 -6.52 5.39
N ASP A 141 -23.61 -6.75 5.20
CA ASP A 141 -22.81 -7.61 6.09
C ASP A 141 -22.57 -6.95 7.45
N TYR A 142 -22.72 -5.63 7.54
CA TYR A 142 -22.39 -4.84 8.73
C TYR A 142 -23.58 -4.17 9.38
N ASN A 143 -24.81 -4.42 8.89
CA ASN A 143 -26.08 -3.86 9.40
C ASN A 143 -26.03 -2.35 9.63
N VAL A 144 -25.71 -1.58 8.59
CA VAL A 144 -25.29 -0.21 8.77
C VAL A 144 -26.05 0.79 7.94
N SER A 145 -26.83 1.61 8.59
CA SER A 145 -27.11 2.99 8.17
C SER A 145 -25.86 3.86 8.21
N MET A 146 -24.73 3.28 7.80
CA MET A 146 -23.38 3.55 8.24
C MET A 146 -22.72 4.76 7.65
N PHE A 147 -22.90 4.96 6.40
CA PHE A 147 -22.07 5.92 5.68
C PHE A 147 -22.83 7.24 5.50
N ARG A 148 -23.08 7.89 6.62
CA ARG A 148 -23.48 9.30 6.63
C ARG A 148 -22.26 10.14 6.95
N ALA A 149 -21.34 10.30 6.04
CA ALA A 149 -20.24 11.22 6.09
C ALA A 149 -18.97 10.83 6.87
N GLN A 150 -19.00 10.38 8.10
CA GLN A 150 -17.81 9.91 8.83
C GLN A 150 -18.13 8.70 9.71
N ARG A 151 -17.21 7.76 9.79
CA ARG A 151 -17.37 6.58 10.65
C ARG A 151 -16.06 6.13 11.27
N PHE A 152 -16.16 5.91 12.56
CA PHE A 152 -15.11 5.36 13.38
C PHE A 152 -15.50 3.93 13.75
N PHE A 153 -14.64 2.98 13.43
CA PHE A 153 -14.98 1.59 13.67
C PHE A 153 -14.11 0.90 14.71
N LYS A 154 -13.32 1.63 15.47
CA LYS A 154 -12.48 1.04 16.50
C LYS A 154 -13.30 0.10 17.39
N GLY A 155 -13.17 -1.18 17.13
CA GLY A 155 -13.74 -2.25 17.95
C GLY A 155 -15.15 -2.71 17.62
N LYS A 156 -15.97 -1.93 16.93
CA LYS A 156 -17.36 -2.33 16.62
C LYS A 156 -17.46 -3.26 15.40
N TYR A 157 -16.55 -3.08 14.43
CA TYR A 157 -16.48 -3.88 13.21
C TYR A 157 -15.05 -4.36 12.97
N LYS A 158 -14.48 -5.05 13.97
CA LYS A 158 -13.10 -5.54 13.94
C LYS A 158 -12.78 -6.37 12.70
N ASP A 159 -13.76 -7.10 12.19
CA ASP A 159 -13.58 -7.91 10.99
C ASP A 159 -13.43 -7.06 9.74
N LEU A 160 -14.21 -5.97 9.58
CA LEU A 160 -14.07 -5.04 8.49
C LEU A 160 -12.70 -4.34 8.54
N ASP A 161 -12.31 -3.83 9.72
CA ASP A 161 -11.03 -3.16 9.89
C ASP A 161 -9.86 -4.10 9.52
N LYS A 162 -9.92 -5.36 9.95
CA LYS A 162 -8.92 -6.37 9.58
C LYS A 162 -8.84 -6.59 8.07
N LYS A 163 -9.99 -6.76 7.41
CA LYS A 163 -10.06 -6.96 5.95
C LYS A 163 -9.54 -5.74 5.20
N VAL A 164 -9.91 -4.53 5.62
CA VAL A 164 -9.46 -3.29 5.01
C VAL A 164 -7.96 -3.05 5.24
N ILE A 165 -7.46 -3.31 6.45
CA ILE A 165 -6.02 -3.23 6.75
C ILE A 165 -5.24 -4.25 5.93
N ALA A 166 -5.74 -5.49 5.78
CA ALA A 166 -5.12 -6.50 4.93
C ALA A 166 -5.08 -6.05 3.45
N TYR A 167 -6.18 -5.47 2.95
CA TYR A 167 -6.23 -4.90 1.60
C TYR A 167 -5.22 -3.76 1.42
N ILE A 168 -5.16 -2.81 2.36
CA ILE A 168 -4.18 -1.72 2.35
C ILE A 168 -2.74 -2.28 2.40
N ALA A 169 -2.50 -3.24 3.26
CA ALA A 169 -1.19 -3.88 3.38
C ALA A 169 -0.79 -4.61 2.10
N SER A 170 -1.71 -5.34 1.47
CA SER A 170 -1.45 -6.01 0.19
C SER A 170 -1.11 -5.02 -0.92
N TYR A 171 -1.75 -3.86 -0.92
CA TYR A 171 -1.46 -2.80 -1.89
C TYR A 171 -0.11 -2.11 -1.65
N LEU A 172 0.22 -1.83 -0.38
CA LEU A 172 1.47 -1.12 -0.01
C LEU A 172 2.70 -2.01 -0.06
N TYR A 173 2.56 -3.25 0.42
CA TYR A 173 3.71 -4.12 0.70
C TYR A 173 3.77 -5.37 -0.18
N GLY A 174 2.72 -5.62 -0.97
CA GLY A 174 2.62 -6.75 -1.89
C GLY A 174 2.62 -8.09 -1.19
N GLY A 175 1.50 -8.74 -1.12
CA GLY A 175 1.41 -10.12 -0.67
C GLY A 175 0.11 -10.42 0.06
N ASN A 176 -0.86 -11.00 -0.63
CA ASN A 176 -1.70 -12.00 0.00
C ASN A 176 -0.87 -13.28 0.05
N ASP A 177 -0.78 -13.93 1.21
CA ASP A 177 -0.09 -15.21 1.39
C ASP A 177 -0.50 -16.26 0.34
N ASP A 178 -1.76 -16.23 -0.11
CA ASP A 178 -2.28 -17.14 -1.14
C ASP A 178 -1.56 -16.96 -2.49
N ASN A 179 -1.37 -15.72 -2.95
CA ASN A 179 -0.64 -15.43 -4.20
C ASN A 179 0.86 -15.73 -4.08
N GLU A 180 1.44 -15.58 -2.89
CA GLU A 180 2.85 -15.86 -2.66
C GLU A 180 3.12 -17.37 -2.66
N PHE A 181 2.23 -18.16 -2.03
CA PHE A 181 2.33 -19.61 -2.06
C PHE A 181 2.28 -20.16 -3.50
N ASP A 182 1.27 -19.76 -4.28
CA ASP A 182 1.10 -20.18 -5.68
C ASP A 182 2.31 -19.73 -6.52
N PHE A 183 2.85 -18.53 -6.26
CA PHE A 183 4.05 -18.06 -6.94
C PHE A 183 5.26 -18.95 -6.60
N GLN A 184 5.51 -19.23 -5.32
CA GLN A 184 6.63 -20.09 -4.94
C GLN A 184 6.45 -21.52 -5.47
N GLU A 185 5.24 -22.06 -5.51
CA GLU A 185 4.97 -23.33 -6.17
C GLU A 185 5.33 -23.28 -7.66
N SER A 186 4.92 -22.22 -8.36
CA SER A 186 5.29 -22.02 -9.76
C SER A 186 6.80 -21.90 -9.97
N VAL A 187 7.53 -21.27 -9.03
CA VAL A 187 9.01 -21.21 -9.04
C VAL A 187 9.64 -22.60 -8.89
N GLN A 188 9.11 -23.45 -7.99
CA GLN A 188 9.65 -24.81 -7.83
C GLN A 188 9.47 -25.64 -9.10
N ASN A 189 8.38 -25.44 -9.81
CA ASN A 189 8.01 -26.19 -11.01
C ASN A 189 8.58 -25.60 -12.30
N ALA A 190 9.06 -24.36 -12.29
CA ALA A 190 9.61 -23.70 -13.46
C ALA A 190 10.87 -24.37 -13.98
N ASP A 191 11.04 -24.37 -15.31
CA ASP A 191 12.29 -24.72 -15.96
C ASP A 191 13.32 -23.60 -15.80
N VAL A 192 14.60 -23.98 -15.75
CA VAL A 192 15.70 -23.02 -15.70
C VAL A 192 15.90 -22.44 -17.10
N ASP A 193 15.81 -21.13 -17.21
CA ASP A 193 16.19 -20.42 -18.42
C ASP A 193 17.45 -19.59 -18.15
N VAL A 194 18.57 -20.07 -18.62
CA VAL A 194 19.87 -19.39 -18.46
C VAL A 194 20.03 -18.19 -19.39
N SER A 195 19.09 -17.97 -20.32
CA SER A 195 19.10 -16.85 -21.27
C SER A 195 18.42 -15.57 -20.73
N LEU A 196 17.85 -15.62 -19.52
CA LEU A 196 17.18 -14.49 -18.88
C LEU A 196 18.21 -13.44 -18.40
N VAL A 197 18.80 -12.76 -19.36
CA VAL A 197 19.72 -11.64 -19.13
C VAL A 197 18.96 -10.35 -19.47
N ASN A 198 19.06 -9.33 -18.58
CA ASN A 198 18.48 -7.99 -18.76
C ASN A 198 16.94 -7.88 -18.71
N THR A 199 16.27 -8.73 -17.93
CA THR A 199 14.81 -8.61 -17.71
C THR A 199 14.39 -7.28 -17.11
N ALA A 200 15.32 -6.54 -16.50
CA ALA A 200 15.08 -5.18 -15.98
C ALA A 200 14.71 -4.15 -17.07
N THR A 201 14.94 -4.44 -18.36
CA THR A 201 14.62 -3.53 -19.49
C THR A 201 13.28 -3.83 -20.16
N GLU A 202 12.62 -4.92 -19.79
CA GLU A 202 11.32 -5.30 -20.33
C GLU A 202 10.19 -4.64 -19.55
N GLU A 203 9.14 -4.17 -20.22
CA GLU A 203 8.00 -3.58 -19.56
C GLU A 203 7.30 -4.61 -18.67
N PRO A 204 6.99 -4.26 -17.37
CA PRO A 204 6.30 -5.20 -16.52
C PRO A 204 4.87 -5.47 -17.01
N GLU A 205 4.48 -6.73 -17.04
CA GLU A 205 3.12 -7.15 -17.35
C GLU A 205 2.25 -7.13 -16.08
N TYR A 206 0.96 -6.82 -16.28
CA TYR A 206 -0.01 -6.76 -15.19
C TYR A 206 -1.19 -7.68 -15.46
N ALA A 207 -1.77 -8.21 -14.38
CA ALA A 207 -3.01 -8.97 -14.39
C ALA A 207 -4.01 -8.37 -13.41
N ASP A 208 -5.29 -8.69 -13.60
CA ASP A 208 -6.32 -8.39 -12.62
C ASP A 208 -6.27 -9.44 -11.50
N GLY A 209 -5.96 -9.03 -10.29
CA GLY A 209 -6.05 -9.85 -9.08
C GLY A 209 -7.42 -9.70 -8.41
N ASN A 210 -7.62 -10.40 -7.29
CA ASN A 210 -8.93 -10.47 -6.61
C ASN A 210 -9.50 -9.10 -6.19
N ASN A 211 -8.66 -8.09 -5.93
CA ASN A 211 -9.11 -6.76 -5.51
C ASN A 211 -8.18 -5.63 -6.00
N CYS A 212 -7.18 -5.92 -6.81
CA CYS A 212 -6.24 -4.92 -7.32
C CYS A 212 -5.49 -5.47 -8.54
N LYS A 213 -4.87 -4.59 -9.34
CA LYS A 213 -3.89 -5.05 -10.33
C LYS A 213 -2.66 -5.62 -9.63
N VAL A 214 -2.16 -6.71 -10.15
CA VAL A 214 -0.95 -7.39 -9.69
C VAL A 214 0.07 -7.46 -10.83
N VAL A 215 1.35 -7.50 -10.46
CA VAL A 215 2.42 -7.78 -11.43
C VAL A 215 2.40 -9.26 -11.78
N LYS A 216 2.43 -9.58 -13.06
CA LYS A 216 2.68 -10.96 -13.51
C LYS A 216 4.16 -11.27 -13.30
N LYS A 217 4.49 -11.76 -12.11
CA LYS A 217 5.85 -12.17 -11.79
C LYS A 217 6.27 -13.39 -12.63
N ASN A 218 7.49 -13.35 -13.15
CA ASN A 218 8.03 -14.45 -13.94
C ASN A 218 8.76 -15.46 -13.04
N SER A 219 8.14 -16.60 -12.81
CA SER A 219 8.70 -17.68 -11.98
C SER A 219 10.03 -18.24 -12.49
N ARG A 220 10.32 -18.15 -13.80
CA ARG A 220 11.61 -18.57 -14.38
C ARG A 220 12.75 -17.68 -13.95
N ILE A 221 12.51 -16.35 -13.80
CA ILE A 221 13.52 -15.41 -13.27
C ILE A 221 13.89 -15.81 -11.85
N SER A 222 12.90 -16.01 -10.98
CA SER A 222 13.14 -16.47 -9.61
C SER A 222 13.84 -17.82 -9.58
N LYS A 223 13.44 -18.77 -10.44
CA LYS A 223 14.08 -20.07 -10.53
C LYS A 223 15.55 -19.97 -10.93
N SER A 224 15.89 -19.13 -11.90
CA SER A 224 17.29 -18.92 -12.31
C SER A 224 18.14 -18.38 -11.16
N VAL A 225 17.59 -17.48 -10.33
CA VAL A 225 18.28 -16.97 -9.14
C VAL A 225 18.54 -18.10 -8.12
N LEU A 226 17.55 -18.97 -7.88
CA LEU A 226 17.75 -20.12 -6.96
C LEU A 226 18.87 -21.04 -7.45
N VAL A 227 18.92 -21.34 -8.72
CA VAL A 227 19.96 -22.20 -9.30
C VAL A 227 21.32 -21.53 -9.26
N ASN A 228 21.40 -20.26 -9.68
CA ASN A 228 22.66 -19.51 -9.69
C ASN A 228 23.24 -19.29 -8.29
N SER A 229 22.38 -19.19 -7.27
CA SER A 229 22.82 -19.16 -5.86
C SER A 229 23.14 -20.53 -5.29
N LYS A 230 23.08 -21.60 -6.12
CA LYS A 230 23.29 -23.00 -5.68
C LYS A 230 22.38 -23.39 -4.53
N TYR A 231 21.15 -22.84 -4.51
CA TYR A 231 20.17 -23.03 -3.44
C TYR A 231 20.73 -22.68 -2.05
N GLN A 232 21.58 -21.67 -1.94
CA GLN A 232 22.10 -21.14 -0.68
C GLN A 232 21.31 -19.90 -0.26
N CYS A 233 20.99 -19.80 1.05
CA CYS A 233 20.29 -18.66 1.59
C CYS A 233 21.17 -17.40 1.56
N ALA A 234 20.68 -16.31 0.96
CA ALA A 234 21.41 -15.05 0.88
C ALA A 234 21.64 -14.41 2.26
N ALA A 235 20.81 -14.71 3.26
CA ALA A 235 21.02 -14.22 4.62
C ALA A 235 22.24 -14.87 5.27
N ASP A 236 22.34 -16.20 5.18
CA ASP A 236 23.45 -16.98 5.67
C ASP A 236 23.48 -18.32 4.92
N ASN A 237 24.64 -18.65 4.34
CA ASN A 237 24.83 -19.85 3.50
C ASN A 237 24.82 -21.16 4.30
N ILE A 238 24.91 -21.11 5.63
CA ILE A 238 24.79 -22.28 6.50
C ILE A 238 23.34 -22.65 6.83
N HIS A 239 22.37 -21.79 6.47
CA HIS A 239 20.96 -22.09 6.69
C HIS A 239 20.53 -23.33 5.91
N THR A 240 20.06 -24.33 6.61
CA THR A 240 19.52 -25.57 6.03
C THR A 240 18.01 -25.53 5.90
N THR A 241 17.49 -26.34 4.97
CA THR A 241 16.06 -26.53 4.74
C THR A 241 15.85 -28.00 4.31
N PHE A 242 14.60 -28.40 4.10
CA PHE A 242 14.29 -29.72 3.58
C PHE A 242 14.60 -29.80 2.07
N ASN A 243 14.76 -31.02 1.55
CA ASN A 243 14.93 -31.25 0.13
C ASN A 243 13.57 -31.39 -0.54
N THR A 244 13.46 -30.83 -1.77
CA THR A 244 12.33 -31.04 -2.66
C THR A 244 12.31 -32.47 -3.19
N ALA A 245 11.21 -32.88 -3.83
CA ALA A 245 11.12 -34.16 -4.52
C ALA A 245 12.19 -34.33 -5.64
N LYS A 246 12.77 -33.23 -6.13
CA LYS A 246 13.88 -33.22 -7.11
C LYS A 246 15.24 -33.36 -6.45
N GLY A 247 15.33 -33.54 -5.13
CA GLY A 247 16.58 -33.76 -4.39
C GLY A 247 17.42 -32.48 -4.14
N VAL A 248 16.89 -31.30 -4.42
CA VAL A 248 17.54 -30.01 -4.15
C VAL A 248 16.94 -29.34 -2.92
N PRO A 249 17.70 -28.50 -2.17
CA PRO A 249 17.15 -27.76 -1.04
C PRO A 249 15.98 -26.87 -1.46
N TYR A 250 14.91 -26.84 -0.65
CA TYR A 250 13.77 -25.97 -0.89
C TYR A 250 14.15 -24.54 -0.50
N MET A 251 14.19 -23.65 -1.48
CA MET A 251 14.45 -22.23 -1.30
C MET A 251 13.38 -21.41 -2.00
N GLU A 252 13.17 -20.18 -1.56
CA GLU A 252 12.16 -19.26 -2.07
C GLU A 252 12.82 -18.02 -2.66
N GLY A 253 12.32 -17.57 -3.80
CA GLY A 253 12.76 -16.32 -4.44
C GLY A 253 12.03 -15.13 -3.82
N HIS A 254 12.76 -14.14 -3.30
CA HIS A 254 12.20 -12.96 -2.69
C HIS A 254 12.66 -11.68 -3.41
N HIS A 255 11.70 -10.84 -3.82
CA HIS A 255 12.00 -9.52 -4.39
C HIS A 255 12.41 -8.56 -3.27
N LEU A 256 13.67 -8.14 -3.25
CA LEU A 256 14.19 -7.23 -2.22
C LEU A 256 13.48 -5.87 -2.25
N ILE A 257 13.26 -5.30 -3.43
CA ILE A 257 12.28 -4.24 -3.63
C ILE A 257 10.95 -4.95 -3.91
N PRO A 258 9.94 -4.87 -3.03
CA PRO A 258 8.70 -5.61 -3.20
C PRO A 258 8.05 -5.35 -4.56
N CYS A 259 7.85 -6.41 -5.34
CA CYS A 259 7.30 -6.36 -6.69
C CYS A 259 5.78 -6.22 -6.66
N THR A 260 5.32 -5.09 -6.12
CA THR A 260 3.91 -4.69 -6.11
C THR A 260 3.57 -3.92 -7.39
N TYR A 261 2.28 -3.86 -7.76
CA TYR A 261 1.81 -3.04 -8.88
C TYR A 261 2.32 -1.59 -8.78
N ARG A 262 2.20 -0.98 -7.59
CA ARG A 262 2.63 0.40 -7.34
C ARG A 262 4.13 0.57 -7.57
N ASN A 263 4.94 -0.29 -6.99
CA ASN A 263 6.39 -0.19 -7.08
C ASN A 263 6.86 -0.45 -8.51
N ALA A 264 6.37 -1.50 -9.15
CA ALA A 264 6.69 -1.81 -10.54
C ALA A 264 6.32 -0.66 -11.48
N GLN A 265 5.12 -0.11 -11.34
CA GLN A 265 4.69 1.04 -12.14
C GLN A 265 5.54 2.29 -11.88
N ASN A 266 5.91 2.55 -10.62
CA ASN A 266 6.76 3.70 -10.27
C ASN A 266 8.15 3.56 -10.87
N PHE A 267 8.81 2.40 -10.70
CA PHE A 267 10.13 2.16 -11.27
C PHE A 267 10.12 2.21 -12.80
N TRP A 268 9.09 1.65 -13.43
CA TRP A 268 8.95 1.74 -14.88
C TRP A 268 8.78 3.18 -15.35
N LYS A 269 7.88 3.95 -14.76
CA LYS A 269 7.63 5.35 -15.15
C LYS A 269 8.80 6.29 -14.88
N THR A 270 9.54 6.08 -13.79
CA THR A 270 10.58 7.01 -13.35
C THR A 270 11.97 6.63 -13.82
N LYS A 271 12.25 5.36 -13.99
CA LYS A 271 13.58 4.83 -14.32
C LYS A 271 13.62 3.97 -15.60
N GLY A 272 12.45 3.64 -16.19
CA GLY A 272 12.34 2.71 -17.31
C GLY A 272 12.88 1.33 -16.95
N ARG A 273 12.60 0.86 -15.73
CA ARG A 273 13.12 -0.41 -15.22
C ARG A 273 12.01 -1.27 -14.60
N ASN A 274 12.08 -2.56 -14.94
CA ASN A 274 11.25 -3.60 -14.33
C ASN A 274 11.95 -4.14 -13.09
N ILE A 275 11.24 -4.16 -11.96
CA ILE A 275 11.75 -4.72 -10.72
C ILE A 275 11.51 -6.22 -10.55
N ASP A 276 10.82 -6.88 -11.50
CA ASP A 276 10.79 -8.33 -11.63
C ASP A 276 11.98 -8.78 -12.48
N CYS A 277 13.18 -8.75 -11.89
CA CYS A 277 14.45 -9.03 -12.55
C CYS A 277 15.42 -9.73 -11.59
N VAL A 278 16.43 -10.39 -12.16
CA VAL A 278 17.40 -11.19 -11.38
C VAL A 278 18.16 -10.36 -10.33
N GLU A 279 18.40 -9.09 -10.62
CA GLU A 279 19.13 -8.18 -9.74
C GLU A 279 18.33 -7.80 -8.49
N ASN A 280 17.02 -7.90 -8.54
CA ASN A 280 16.12 -7.59 -7.42
C ASN A 280 15.67 -8.84 -6.64
N ILE A 281 16.02 -10.04 -7.10
CA ILE A 281 15.58 -11.27 -6.43
C ILE A 281 16.74 -11.87 -5.62
N VAL A 282 16.43 -12.30 -4.41
CA VAL A 282 17.35 -13.01 -3.51
C VAL A 282 16.82 -14.40 -3.18
N CYS A 283 17.72 -15.38 -3.08
CA CYS A 283 17.41 -16.74 -2.66
C CYS A 283 17.35 -16.80 -1.14
N LEU A 284 16.24 -17.19 -0.56
CA LEU A 284 16.08 -17.30 0.90
C LEU A 284 15.58 -18.68 1.31
N CYS A 285 16.02 -19.15 2.48
CA CYS A 285 15.33 -20.26 3.12
C CYS A 285 13.94 -19.81 3.61
N PRO A 286 12.97 -20.73 3.77
CA PRO A 286 11.61 -20.38 4.21
C PRO A 286 11.56 -19.58 5.51
N THR A 287 12.47 -19.88 6.44
CA THR A 287 12.56 -19.15 7.73
C THR A 287 12.93 -17.69 7.52
N CYS A 288 13.93 -17.39 6.70
CA CYS A 288 14.34 -16.01 6.41
C CYS A 288 13.28 -15.27 5.59
N HIS A 289 12.65 -15.93 4.61
CA HIS A 289 11.60 -15.35 3.81
C HIS A 289 10.40 -14.98 4.69
N ARG A 290 9.92 -15.89 5.53
CA ARG A 290 8.83 -15.58 6.49
C ARG A 290 9.24 -14.54 7.52
N LYS A 291 10.49 -14.46 7.92
CA LYS A 291 10.99 -13.41 8.82
C LYS A 291 10.84 -12.01 8.20
N ILE A 292 11.05 -11.84 6.89
CA ILE A 292 10.81 -10.56 6.21
C ILE A 292 9.33 -10.18 6.26
N HIS A 293 8.42 -11.15 6.11
CA HIS A 293 6.99 -10.87 6.10
C HIS A 293 6.39 -10.71 7.51
N PHE A 294 6.79 -11.54 8.48
CA PHE A 294 6.11 -11.69 9.76
C PHE A 294 6.99 -11.39 11.00
N GLY A 295 8.29 -11.19 10.83
CA GLY A 295 9.19 -10.87 11.94
C GLY A 295 8.89 -9.51 12.59
N SER A 296 9.48 -9.29 13.76
CA SER A 296 9.44 -7.97 14.41
C SER A 296 10.15 -6.92 13.55
N SER A 297 9.83 -5.64 13.77
CA SER A 297 10.46 -4.53 13.01
C SER A 297 11.98 -4.55 13.10
N ASP A 298 12.53 -4.91 14.27
CA ASP A 298 13.98 -4.98 14.47
C ASP A 298 14.62 -6.13 13.69
N GLU A 299 13.99 -7.32 13.68
CA GLU A 299 14.46 -8.46 12.91
C GLU A 299 14.37 -8.21 11.40
N LYS A 300 13.28 -7.60 10.95
CA LYS A 300 13.11 -7.17 9.55
C LYS A 300 14.20 -6.19 9.14
N ARG A 301 14.43 -5.13 9.93
CA ARG A 301 15.48 -4.12 9.65
C ARG A 301 16.86 -4.75 9.51
N LYS A 302 17.23 -5.64 10.43
CA LYS A 302 18.53 -6.32 10.38
C LYS A 302 18.67 -7.17 9.12
N LEU A 303 17.66 -7.97 8.80
CA LEU A 303 17.69 -8.86 7.64
C LEU A 303 17.67 -8.08 6.32
N ILE A 304 16.80 -7.08 6.19
CA ILE A 304 16.71 -6.24 4.98
C ILE A 304 18.01 -5.48 4.75
N LYS A 305 18.62 -4.93 5.80
CA LYS A 305 19.91 -4.26 5.70
C LYS A 305 20.99 -5.21 5.17
N LEU A 306 21.09 -6.42 5.73
CA LEU A 306 22.06 -7.43 5.30
C LEU A 306 21.86 -7.80 3.81
N LEU A 307 20.63 -8.01 3.38
CA LEU A 307 20.32 -8.33 1.99
C LEU A 307 20.60 -7.16 1.06
N TYR A 308 20.28 -5.94 1.50
CA TYR A 308 20.57 -4.71 0.76
C TYR A 308 22.07 -4.54 0.51
N GLU A 309 22.89 -4.69 1.55
CA GLU A 309 24.36 -4.57 1.43
C GLU A 309 24.96 -5.60 0.45
N LYS A 310 24.35 -6.78 0.34
CA LYS A 310 24.76 -7.81 -0.61
C LYS A 310 24.26 -7.59 -2.05
N GLN A 311 23.21 -6.80 -2.23
CA GLN A 311 22.53 -6.66 -3.52
C GLN A 311 22.67 -5.28 -4.16
N ILE A 312 23.13 -4.27 -3.40
CA ILE A 312 23.11 -2.87 -3.86
C ILE A 312 23.93 -2.64 -5.15
N GLU A 313 25.06 -3.32 -5.31
CA GLU A 313 25.87 -3.20 -6.54
C GLU A 313 25.09 -3.70 -7.76
N LYS A 314 24.46 -4.88 -7.67
CA LYS A 314 23.65 -5.44 -8.76
C LYS A 314 22.44 -4.57 -9.09
N LEU A 315 21.77 -4.03 -8.06
CA LEU A 315 20.67 -3.08 -8.25
C LEU A 315 21.16 -1.80 -8.96
N SER A 316 22.34 -1.31 -8.60
CA SER A 316 22.96 -0.14 -9.23
C SER A 316 23.28 -0.41 -10.70
N ASP A 317 23.88 -1.55 -11.01
CA ASP A 317 24.24 -1.93 -12.39
C ASP A 317 23.00 -2.07 -13.27
N ALA A 318 21.88 -2.50 -12.71
CA ALA A 318 20.59 -2.55 -13.40
C ALA A 318 19.86 -1.19 -13.48
N ASN A 319 20.43 -0.10 -12.95
CA ASN A 319 19.80 1.22 -12.82
C ASN A 319 18.48 1.21 -12.02
N ILE A 320 18.36 0.32 -11.03
CA ILE A 320 17.23 0.26 -10.08
C ILE A 320 17.64 0.53 -8.63
N ALA A 321 18.83 1.13 -8.45
CA ALA A 321 19.36 1.47 -7.13
C ALA A 321 18.39 2.38 -6.34
N ILE A 322 18.28 2.09 -5.06
CA ILE A 322 17.53 2.84 -4.06
C ILE A 322 18.38 3.00 -2.80
N SER A 323 18.05 3.92 -1.92
CA SER A 323 18.67 4.01 -0.60
C SER A 323 18.09 2.97 0.36
N LEU A 324 18.87 2.60 1.41
CA LEU A 324 18.38 1.71 2.46
C LEU A 324 17.13 2.27 3.18
N ASN A 325 17.09 3.59 3.40
CA ASN A 325 15.93 4.24 4.02
C ASN A 325 14.68 4.13 3.13
N GLU A 326 14.83 4.33 1.82
CA GLU A 326 13.75 4.15 0.87
C GLU A 326 13.28 2.68 0.86
N LEU A 327 14.22 1.72 0.87
CA LEU A 327 13.89 0.30 0.96
C LEU A 327 13.09 -0.01 2.24
N TYR A 328 13.47 0.53 3.39
CA TYR A 328 12.71 0.37 4.63
C TYR A 328 11.27 0.87 4.50
N THR A 329 11.03 1.98 3.80
CA THR A 329 9.66 2.49 3.62
C THR A 329 8.76 1.52 2.86
N TYR A 330 9.32 0.73 1.92
CA TYR A 330 8.56 -0.31 1.22
C TYR A 330 8.14 -1.47 2.12
N TYR A 331 8.79 -1.64 3.26
CA TYR A 331 8.45 -2.65 4.27
C TYR A 331 7.68 -2.09 5.47
N GLY A 332 7.34 -0.79 5.44
CA GLY A 332 6.64 -0.12 6.54
C GLY A 332 7.49 0.05 7.80
N LEU A 333 8.80 0.25 7.64
CA LEU A 333 9.79 0.29 8.72
C LEU A 333 10.39 1.69 8.90
#